data_2f989229acf530a9ea66f36390a5e5e6
#
_entry.id   2f989229acf530a9ea66f36390a5e5e6
#
_cell.length_a   1.000
_cell.length_b   1.000
_cell.length_c   1.000
_cell.angle_alpha   90.00
_cell.angle_beta   90.00
_cell.angle_gamma   90.00
#
_symmetry.space_group_name_H-M   'P 1'
#
loop_
_entity.id
_entity.type
_entity.pdbx_description
1 polymer ?
#
loop_
_entity_poly.entity_id
_entity_poly.type
_entity_poly.pdbx_seq_one_letter_code
_entity_poly.pdbx_strand_id
1 'polypeptide(L)'
;MNRLRQLKKSDWIAIALTGVLILIIAMPLSPKQSESESTAEQETAAAVLDSRSTQDSQNVYAAAMEKRLKHVLGQMEGVGETEVMITLSDSGETIVEKDQKEQRNRIEESDAGGGTRTTTEQETEETTVYVENGSEKQPYVTKEVLPKVEGVLVVAEGGDDPRVISDISDTVMALFRVEAHKIKVVKMSSSRE
;
A
#
# COMPACT_ATOMS: atom_id res chain seq x y z
N MET A 1 42.94 -12.28 58.89
CA MET A 1 42.67 -11.50 57.68
C MET A 1 43.83 -11.68 56.72
N ASN A 2 43.76 -12.52 55.69
CA ASN A 2 44.62 -12.57 54.50
C ASN A 2 44.48 -13.95 53.80
N ARG A 3 43.28 -14.16 53.19
CA ARG A 3 43.07 -15.36 52.33
C ARG A 3 42.98 -15.00 50.83
N LEU A 4 43.46 -13.84 50.41
CA LEU A 4 43.37 -13.34 49.04
C LEU A 4 44.66 -13.50 48.19
N ARG A 5 45.66 -14.25 48.69
CA ARG A 5 46.98 -14.28 48.06
C ARG A 5 47.38 -15.55 47.30
N GLN A 6 46.44 -16.49 47.07
CA GLN A 6 46.74 -17.71 46.32
C GLN A 6 45.65 -18.06 45.28
N LEU A 7 45.13 -17.06 44.62
CA LEU A 7 44.24 -17.31 43.47
C LEU A 7 45.12 -17.47 42.21
N LYS A 8 45.02 -18.63 41.57
CA LYS A 8 45.65 -18.88 40.26
C LYS A 8 45.03 -17.91 39.23
N LYS A 9 45.78 -17.58 38.17
CA LYS A 9 45.28 -16.70 37.08
C LYS A 9 43.95 -17.20 36.50
N SER A 10 43.66 -18.50 36.53
CA SER A 10 42.39 -19.12 36.15
C SER A 10 41.23 -18.73 37.06
N ASP A 11 41.48 -18.57 38.37
CA ASP A 11 40.42 -18.23 39.33
C ASP A 11 40.03 -16.75 39.20
N TRP A 12 40.98 -15.91 38.81
CA TRP A 12 40.72 -14.48 38.53
C TRP A 12 39.84 -14.29 37.27
N ILE A 13 40.04 -15.14 36.26
CA ILE A 13 39.21 -15.17 35.05
C ILE A 13 37.80 -15.66 35.41
N ALA A 14 37.68 -16.67 36.25
CA ALA A 14 36.39 -17.19 36.70
C ALA A 14 35.58 -16.13 37.49
N ILE A 15 36.26 -15.38 38.38
CA ILE A 15 35.66 -14.29 39.17
C ILE A 15 35.22 -13.13 38.24
N ALA A 16 36.03 -12.76 37.22
CA ALA A 16 35.69 -11.76 36.25
C ALA A 16 34.47 -12.18 35.40
N LEU A 17 34.41 -13.45 34.99
CA LEU A 17 33.32 -14.02 34.18
C LEU A 17 32.02 -14.10 34.96
N THR A 18 32.09 -14.46 36.27
CA THR A 18 30.92 -14.45 37.18
C THR A 18 30.44 -13.02 37.44
N GLY A 19 31.36 -12.05 37.56
CA GLY A 19 31.02 -10.63 37.71
C GLY A 19 30.28 -10.06 36.50
N VAL A 20 30.74 -10.40 35.30
CA VAL A 20 30.06 -10.02 34.05
C VAL A 20 28.68 -10.68 33.92
N LEU A 21 28.56 -11.96 34.33
CA LEU A 21 27.27 -12.67 34.33
C LEU A 21 26.27 -12.03 35.30
N ILE A 22 26.70 -11.64 36.48
CA ILE A 22 25.87 -10.97 37.49
C ILE A 22 25.48 -9.58 36.99
N LEU A 23 26.36 -8.89 36.26
CA LEU A 23 26.09 -7.56 35.69
C LEU A 23 25.06 -7.64 34.58
N ILE A 24 25.04 -8.70 33.76
CA ILE A 24 24.03 -8.97 32.73
C ILE A 24 22.66 -9.27 33.36
N ILE A 25 22.64 -10.03 34.47
CA ILE A 25 21.42 -10.37 35.19
C ILE A 25 20.88 -9.17 36.00
N ALA A 26 21.75 -8.26 36.45
CA ALA A 26 21.40 -7.06 37.19
C ALA A 26 20.99 -5.89 36.31
N MET A 27 21.13 -5.97 34.98
CA MET A 27 20.46 -5.03 34.08
C MET A 27 18.96 -5.36 34.11
N PRO A 28 18.11 -4.49 34.65
CA PRO A 28 16.69 -4.69 34.59
C PRO A 28 16.27 -4.56 33.11
N LEU A 29 16.04 -5.68 32.45
CA LEU A 29 15.12 -5.75 31.31
C LEU A 29 13.71 -5.55 31.88
N SER A 30 13.47 -4.36 32.39
CA SER A 30 12.11 -3.92 32.66
C SER A 30 11.47 -3.52 31.34
N PRO A 31 10.49 -4.25 30.84
CA PRO A 31 9.49 -3.62 30.02
C PRO A 31 8.74 -2.68 30.98
N LYS A 32 9.03 -1.39 30.88
CA LYS A 32 8.27 -0.33 31.54
C LYS A 32 6.87 -0.37 30.98
N GLN A 33 5.99 -1.10 31.65
CA GLN A 33 4.57 -0.98 31.51
C GLN A 33 4.18 0.42 32.00
N SER A 34 4.17 1.36 31.09
CA SER A 34 3.38 2.57 31.24
C SER A 34 2.05 2.25 30.60
N GLU A 35 1.09 1.85 31.40
CA GLU A 35 -0.32 2.01 31.09
C GLU A 35 -0.58 3.51 30.87
N SER A 36 -1.22 3.81 29.76
CA SER A 36 -1.65 5.09 29.21
C SER A 36 -0.71 5.68 28.17
N GLU A 37 -1.13 5.49 26.91
CA GLU A 37 -0.68 6.09 25.62
C GLU A 37 -0.16 5.10 24.56
N SER A 38 -0.81 3.95 24.41
CA SER A 38 -0.37 2.94 23.44
C SER A 38 -1.38 2.65 22.32
N THR A 39 -2.44 3.45 22.17
CA THR A 39 -3.41 3.23 21.07
C THR A 39 -2.97 3.95 19.78
N ALA A 40 -2.21 5.03 19.88
CA ALA A 40 -1.80 5.81 18.70
C ALA A 40 -0.55 5.25 17.98
N GLU A 41 0.38 4.59 18.70
CA GLU A 41 1.60 4.06 18.08
C GLU A 41 1.38 2.69 17.39
N GLN A 42 0.43 1.89 17.85
CA GLN A 42 0.08 0.62 17.19
C GLN A 42 -0.74 0.85 15.91
N GLU A 43 -1.63 1.84 15.88
CA GLU A 43 -2.34 2.24 14.66
C GLU A 43 -1.37 2.80 13.60
N THR A 44 -0.38 3.61 14.02
CA THR A 44 0.62 4.16 13.09
C THR A 44 1.54 3.08 12.52
N ALA A 45 1.94 2.09 13.32
CA ALA A 45 2.79 0.99 12.85
C ALA A 45 2.04 0.05 11.89
N ALA A 46 0.79 -0.26 12.18
CA ALA A 46 -0.07 -1.07 11.30
C ALA A 46 -0.37 -0.32 9.98
N ALA A 47 -0.68 0.98 10.04
CA ALA A 47 -0.90 1.81 8.87
C ALA A 47 0.36 1.96 7.99
N VAL A 48 1.55 2.02 8.57
CA VAL A 48 2.83 2.08 7.83
C VAL A 48 3.16 0.73 7.17
N LEU A 49 2.84 -0.39 7.81
CA LEU A 49 3.03 -1.72 7.23
C LEU A 49 2.05 -1.98 6.08
N ASP A 50 0.80 -1.58 6.24
CA ASP A 50 -0.23 -1.69 5.20
C ASP A 50 0.08 -0.79 4.00
N SER A 51 0.54 0.43 4.23
CA SER A 51 1.00 1.34 3.18
C SER A 51 2.20 0.80 2.39
N ARG A 52 3.13 0.09 3.03
CA ARG A 52 4.27 -0.53 2.34
C ARG A 52 3.84 -1.70 1.47
N SER A 53 2.98 -2.57 1.98
CA SER A 53 2.47 -3.72 1.21
C SER A 53 1.68 -3.28 -0.02
N THR A 54 0.92 -2.21 0.10
CA THR A 54 0.16 -1.61 -1.01
C THR A 54 1.09 -0.99 -2.05
N GLN A 55 2.13 -0.27 -1.60
CA GLN A 55 3.12 0.36 -2.48
C GLN A 55 3.96 -0.68 -3.26
N ASP A 56 4.33 -1.78 -2.60
CA ASP A 56 5.05 -2.88 -3.25
C ASP A 56 4.18 -3.56 -4.32
N SER A 57 2.90 -3.76 -4.05
CA SER A 57 1.95 -4.32 -5.02
C SER A 57 1.75 -3.41 -6.24
N GLN A 58 1.67 -2.09 -6.04
CA GLN A 58 1.61 -1.10 -7.13
C GLN A 58 2.85 -1.14 -8.00
N ASN A 59 4.04 -1.18 -7.39
CA ASN A 59 5.31 -1.21 -8.11
C ASN A 59 5.44 -2.48 -8.96
N VAL A 60 5.02 -3.63 -8.43
CA VAL A 60 5.01 -4.91 -9.17
C VAL A 60 4.05 -4.85 -10.35
N TYR A 61 2.86 -4.26 -10.16
CA TYR A 61 1.87 -4.12 -11.22
C TYR A 61 2.35 -3.17 -12.33
N ALA A 62 2.87 -1.99 -11.97
CA ALA A 62 3.45 -1.03 -12.91
C ALA A 62 4.59 -1.66 -13.71
N ALA A 63 5.55 -2.32 -13.04
CA ALA A 63 6.68 -2.98 -13.69
C ALA A 63 6.26 -4.08 -14.67
N ALA A 64 5.19 -4.83 -14.36
CA ALA A 64 4.65 -5.83 -15.28
C ALA A 64 4.04 -5.20 -16.54
N MET A 65 3.37 -4.05 -16.39
CA MET A 65 2.82 -3.29 -17.52
C MET A 65 3.91 -2.65 -18.37
N GLU A 66 4.90 -2.03 -17.74
CA GLU A 66 6.07 -1.44 -18.40
C GLU A 66 6.80 -2.48 -19.26
N LYS A 67 7.05 -3.66 -18.69
CA LYS A 67 7.69 -4.76 -19.42
C LYS A 67 6.89 -5.21 -20.62
N ARG A 68 5.56 -5.30 -20.49
CA ARG A 68 4.69 -5.68 -21.62
C ARG A 68 4.66 -4.61 -22.70
N LEU A 69 4.52 -3.35 -22.30
CA LEU A 69 4.50 -2.22 -23.23
C LEU A 69 5.84 -2.08 -23.94
N LYS A 70 6.96 -2.15 -23.23
CA LYS A 70 8.32 -2.16 -23.83
C LYS A 70 8.46 -3.25 -24.89
N HIS A 71 7.98 -4.47 -24.60
CA HIS A 71 8.03 -5.58 -25.55
C HIS A 71 7.23 -5.30 -26.83
N VAL A 72 6.02 -4.74 -26.69
CA VAL A 72 5.16 -4.43 -27.86
C VAL A 72 5.76 -3.28 -28.69
N LEU A 73 6.20 -2.21 -28.03
CA LEU A 73 6.80 -1.05 -28.69
C LEU A 73 8.08 -1.42 -29.44
N GLY A 74 8.89 -2.32 -28.88
CA GLY A 74 10.11 -2.82 -29.54
C GLY A 74 9.86 -3.65 -30.80
N GLN A 75 8.61 -4.04 -31.09
CA GLN A 75 8.23 -4.74 -32.35
C GLN A 75 7.69 -3.76 -33.39
N MET A 76 7.51 -2.48 -33.06
CA MET A 76 7.01 -1.49 -34.00
C MET A 76 8.15 -0.96 -34.88
N GLU A 77 7.85 -0.73 -36.15
CA GLU A 77 8.83 -0.21 -37.09
C GLU A 77 9.27 1.21 -36.73
N GLY A 78 10.57 1.45 -36.72
CA GLY A 78 11.17 2.75 -36.46
C GLY A 78 11.30 3.12 -34.97
N VAL A 79 10.74 2.36 -34.05
CA VAL A 79 10.77 2.67 -32.60
C VAL A 79 12.14 2.38 -31.99
N GLY A 80 12.77 1.26 -32.33
CA GLY A 80 14.07 0.85 -31.81
C GLY A 80 14.06 0.43 -30.35
N GLU A 81 15.20 0.63 -29.68
CA GLU A 81 15.30 0.38 -28.23
C GLU A 81 14.40 1.35 -27.47
N THR A 82 13.71 0.84 -26.45
CA THR A 82 12.76 1.64 -25.66
C THR A 82 12.94 1.44 -24.15
N GLU A 83 12.67 2.50 -23.39
CA GLU A 83 12.44 2.44 -21.97
C GLU A 83 11.06 3.05 -21.67
N VAL A 84 10.33 2.43 -20.74
CA VAL A 84 8.97 2.81 -20.41
C VAL A 84 8.84 3.03 -18.91
N MET A 85 8.15 4.09 -18.55
CA MET A 85 7.77 4.38 -17.15
C MET A 85 6.27 4.65 -17.10
N ILE A 86 5.57 3.95 -16.21
CA ILE A 86 4.13 4.08 -16.02
C ILE A 86 3.85 4.59 -14.62
N THR A 87 3.04 5.66 -14.54
CA THR A 87 2.52 6.19 -13.28
C THR A 87 1.08 5.76 -13.08
N LEU A 88 0.76 5.28 -11.89
CA LEU A 88 -0.59 4.86 -11.51
C LEU A 88 -1.26 5.97 -10.70
N SER A 89 -2.59 6.15 -10.87
CA SER A 89 -3.37 7.17 -10.16
C SER A 89 -3.73 6.80 -8.74
N ASP A 90 -3.87 5.50 -8.48
CA ASP A 90 -4.34 4.93 -7.22
C ASP A 90 -3.72 3.55 -6.99
N SER A 91 -3.96 2.99 -5.81
CA SER A 91 -3.49 1.64 -5.44
C SER A 91 -4.42 0.51 -5.87
N GLY A 92 -5.50 0.85 -6.57
CA GLY A 92 -6.62 -0.05 -6.73
C GLY A 92 -7.53 -0.06 -5.49
N GLU A 93 -8.66 -0.73 -5.60
CA GLU A 93 -9.68 -0.76 -4.55
C GLU A 93 -10.24 -2.17 -4.41
N THR A 94 -10.32 -2.66 -3.17
CA THR A 94 -11.00 -3.90 -2.84
C THR A 94 -12.37 -3.58 -2.26
N ILE A 95 -13.42 -3.92 -2.99
CA ILE A 95 -14.80 -3.71 -2.57
C ILE A 95 -15.29 -4.97 -1.86
N VAL A 96 -15.65 -4.80 -0.59
CA VAL A 96 -16.20 -5.87 0.25
C VAL A 96 -17.72 -5.80 0.29
N GLU A 97 -18.37 -6.94 0.45
CA GLU A 97 -19.83 -7.02 0.64
C GLU A 97 -20.22 -6.47 1.99
N LYS A 98 -21.28 -5.68 2.00
CA LYS A 98 -21.87 -5.12 3.23
C LYS A 98 -23.35 -5.41 3.27
N ASP A 99 -23.81 -5.96 4.38
CA ASP A 99 -25.23 -6.02 4.71
C ASP A 99 -25.67 -4.64 5.17
N GLN A 100 -26.69 -4.09 4.52
CA GLN A 100 -27.25 -2.80 4.82
C GLN A 100 -28.68 -2.95 5.31
N LYS A 101 -28.93 -2.50 6.56
CA LYS A 101 -30.26 -2.39 7.13
C LYS A 101 -30.68 -0.93 7.12
N GLU A 102 -31.76 -0.64 6.44
CA GLU A 102 -32.36 0.68 6.42
C GLU A 102 -33.71 0.63 7.17
N GLN A 103 -33.82 1.41 8.21
CA GLN A 103 -35.05 1.60 8.96
C GLN A 103 -35.52 3.03 8.80
N ARG A 104 -36.74 3.20 8.25
CA ARG A 104 -37.35 4.51 8.08
C ARG A 104 -38.63 4.56 8.91
N ASN A 105 -38.67 5.49 9.86
CA ASN A 105 -39.82 5.75 10.70
C ASN A 105 -40.38 7.13 10.37
N ARG A 106 -41.66 7.20 10.04
CA ARG A 106 -42.37 8.45 9.75
C ARG A 106 -43.51 8.61 10.72
N ILE A 107 -43.47 9.68 11.49
CA ILE A 107 -44.50 10.05 12.44
C ILE A 107 -45.20 11.30 11.92
N GLU A 108 -46.50 11.22 11.73
CA GLU A 108 -47.37 12.36 11.40
C GLU A 108 -48.23 12.69 12.59
N GLU A 109 -48.05 13.88 13.14
CA GLU A 109 -48.85 14.39 14.24
C GLU A 109 -49.75 15.49 13.71
N SER A 110 -51.06 15.38 13.97
CA SER A 110 -52.03 16.43 13.63
C SER A 110 -52.64 16.96 14.91
N ASP A 111 -52.60 18.27 15.11
CA ASP A 111 -53.23 18.91 16.25
C ASP A 111 -54.69 19.35 15.93
N ALA A 112 -55.46 19.60 17.00
CA ALA A 112 -56.86 20.02 16.88
C ALA A 112 -57.02 21.44 16.26
N GLY A 113 -55.94 22.21 16.11
CA GLY A 113 -55.89 23.51 15.46
C GLY A 113 -55.56 23.48 13.98
N GLY A 114 -55.42 22.28 13.37
CA GLY A 114 -55.15 22.07 11.94
C GLY A 114 -53.66 22.12 11.59
N GLY A 115 -52.75 22.12 12.58
CA GLY A 115 -51.33 22.00 12.36
C GLY A 115 -50.91 20.53 12.13
N THR A 116 -50.10 20.27 11.11
CA THR A 116 -49.55 18.96 10.84
C THR A 116 -48.03 19.00 11.03
N ARG A 117 -47.48 18.10 11.81
CA ARG A 117 -46.04 17.91 12.02
C ARG A 117 -45.65 16.52 11.50
N THR A 118 -44.73 16.48 10.55
CA THR A 118 -44.13 15.23 10.06
C THR A 118 -42.71 15.13 10.56
N THR A 119 -42.39 14.08 11.31
CA THR A 119 -41.03 13.72 11.71
C THR A 119 -40.64 12.46 10.94
N THR A 120 -39.55 12.55 10.20
CA THR A 120 -38.97 11.38 9.50
C THR A 120 -37.62 11.06 10.16
N GLU A 121 -37.49 9.87 10.65
CA GLU A 121 -36.28 9.31 11.21
C GLU A 121 -35.79 8.19 10.30
N GLN A 122 -34.54 8.25 9.89
CA GLN A 122 -33.92 7.25 9.04
C GLN A 122 -32.67 6.76 9.74
N GLU A 123 -32.60 5.46 9.98
CA GLU A 123 -31.45 4.78 10.56
C GLU A 123 -30.88 3.83 9.50
N THR A 124 -29.58 3.92 9.25
CA THR A 124 -28.87 3.04 8.31
C THR A 124 -27.74 2.36 9.06
N GLU A 125 -27.76 1.05 9.12
CA GLU A 125 -26.73 0.21 9.72
C GLU A 125 -26.02 -0.57 8.60
N GLU A 126 -24.70 -0.44 8.49
CA GLU A 126 -23.89 -1.20 7.55
C GLU A 126 -22.97 -2.18 8.31
N THR A 127 -23.00 -3.45 7.93
CA THR A 127 -22.16 -4.49 8.52
C THR A 127 -21.41 -5.22 7.43
N THR A 128 -20.06 -5.32 7.53
CA THR A 128 -19.24 -6.06 6.59
C THR A 128 -19.52 -7.57 6.70
N VAL A 129 -19.75 -8.22 5.56
CA VAL A 129 -19.94 -9.66 5.45
C VAL A 129 -18.57 -10.36 5.49
N TYR A 130 -18.45 -11.40 6.31
CA TYR A 130 -17.23 -12.19 6.44
C TYR A 130 -17.46 -13.63 6.02
N VAL A 131 -16.43 -14.23 5.43
CA VAL A 131 -16.37 -15.67 5.11
C VAL A 131 -15.41 -16.35 6.08
N GLU A 132 -15.81 -17.48 6.61
CA GLU A 132 -14.96 -18.31 7.46
C GLU A 132 -14.33 -19.42 6.62
N ASN A 133 -13.01 -19.36 6.46
CA ASN A 133 -12.19 -20.41 5.86
C ASN A 133 -11.34 -21.07 6.96
N GLY A 134 -11.88 -22.10 7.59
CA GLY A 134 -11.23 -22.76 8.71
C GLY A 134 -11.24 -21.88 9.97
N SER A 135 -10.07 -21.45 10.44
CA SER A 135 -9.91 -20.57 11.60
C SER A 135 -9.73 -19.09 11.25
N GLU A 136 -9.65 -18.73 9.97
CA GLU A 136 -9.52 -17.35 9.52
C GLU A 136 -10.85 -16.77 9.07
N LYS A 137 -11.14 -15.57 9.56
CA LYS A 137 -12.31 -14.78 9.20
C LYS A 137 -11.87 -13.66 8.28
N GLN A 138 -12.28 -13.72 7.01
CA GLN A 138 -11.89 -12.73 5.99
C GLN A 138 -13.12 -11.99 5.45
N PRO A 139 -13.03 -10.69 5.12
CA PRO A 139 -14.10 -9.98 4.45
C PRO A 139 -14.44 -10.64 3.11
N TYR A 140 -15.73 -10.74 2.80
CA TYR A 140 -16.16 -11.24 1.49
C TYR A 140 -15.92 -10.16 0.42
N VAL A 141 -14.92 -10.39 -0.45
CA VAL A 141 -14.58 -9.48 -1.55
C VAL A 141 -15.50 -9.73 -2.72
N THR A 142 -16.27 -8.71 -3.08
CA THR A 142 -17.20 -8.73 -4.23
C THR A 142 -16.53 -8.30 -5.52
N LYS A 143 -15.57 -7.36 -5.42
CA LYS A 143 -14.89 -6.81 -6.59
C LYS A 143 -13.50 -6.28 -6.20
N GLU A 144 -12.54 -6.54 -7.08
CA GLU A 144 -11.23 -5.94 -7.02
C GLU A 144 -11.06 -4.99 -8.22
N VAL A 145 -10.78 -3.74 -7.95
CA VAL A 145 -10.53 -2.71 -8.97
C VAL A 145 -9.03 -2.52 -9.08
N LEU A 146 -8.50 -2.82 -10.26
CA LEU A 146 -7.07 -2.64 -10.55
C LEU A 146 -6.71 -1.15 -10.65
N PRO A 147 -5.47 -0.78 -10.29
CA PRO A 147 -4.96 0.58 -10.43
C PRO A 147 -5.10 1.09 -11.86
N LYS A 148 -5.44 2.37 -12.00
CA LYS A 148 -5.51 3.03 -13.31
C LYS A 148 -4.18 3.67 -13.67
N VAL A 149 -3.83 3.61 -14.94
CA VAL A 149 -2.68 4.34 -15.47
C VAL A 149 -3.02 5.83 -15.54
N GLU A 150 -2.20 6.66 -14.93
CA GLU A 150 -2.33 8.11 -14.95
C GLU A 150 -1.48 8.75 -16.03
N GLY A 151 -0.26 8.25 -16.22
CA GLY A 151 0.66 8.78 -17.22
C GLY A 151 1.64 7.74 -17.71
N VAL A 152 2.16 7.97 -18.92
CA VAL A 152 3.15 7.09 -19.57
C VAL A 152 4.26 7.93 -20.17
N LEU A 153 5.50 7.63 -19.79
CA LEU A 153 6.69 8.17 -20.42
C LEU A 153 7.36 7.04 -21.23
N VAL A 154 7.61 7.32 -22.50
CA VAL A 154 8.35 6.42 -23.39
C VAL A 154 9.61 7.13 -23.86
N VAL A 155 10.75 6.51 -23.64
CA VAL A 155 12.04 6.92 -24.20
C VAL A 155 12.39 5.92 -25.29
N ALA A 156 12.46 6.37 -26.55
CA ALA A 156 12.69 5.51 -27.70
C ALA A 156 13.79 6.04 -28.60
N GLU A 157 14.52 5.16 -29.30
CA GLU A 157 15.53 5.59 -30.26
C GLU A 157 14.90 6.42 -31.39
N GLY A 158 13.73 5.99 -31.91
CA GLY A 158 12.96 6.72 -32.92
C GLY A 158 12.11 7.85 -32.39
N GLY A 159 12.29 8.27 -31.13
CA GLY A 159 11.48 9.29 -30.46
C GLY A 159 11.63 10.72 -30.95
N ASP A 160 12.34 10.96 -32.06
CA ASP A 160 12.41 12.20 -32.81
C ASP A 160 11.61 12.18 -34.13
N ASP A 161 11.17 11.00 -34.60
CA ASP A 161 10.30 10.91 -35.77
C ASP A 161 8.83 11.18 -35.38
N PRO A 162 8.17 12.19 -35.98
CA PRO A 162 6.78 12.51 -35.67
C PRO A 162 5.80 11.36 -35.93
N ARG A 163 6.08 10.48 -36.86
CA ARG A 163 5.25 9.28 -37.16
C ARG A 163 5.36 8.28 -36.00
N VAL A 164 6.58 7.97 -35.58
CA VAL A 164 6.85 7.08 -34.45
C VAL A 164 6.22 7.61 -33.18
N ILE A 165 6.33 8.92 -32.91
CA ILE A 165 5.70 9.57 -31.77
C ILE A 165 4.18 9.39 -31.80
N SER A 166 3.55 9.58 -32.98
CA SER A 166 2.10 9.40 -33.14
C SER A 166 1.71 7.95 -32.90
N ASP A 167 2.38 7.00 -33.53
CA ASP A 167 2.07 5.58 -33.45
C ASP A 167 2.24 5.04 -32.01
N ILE A 168 3.27 5.47 -31.29
CA ILE A 168 3.45 5.15 -29.87
C ILE A 168 2.31 5.74 -29.05
N SER A 169 1.97 7.01 -29.28
CA SER A 169 0.92 7.70 -28.52
C SER A 169 -0.44 7.04 -28.72
N ASP A 170 -0.79 6.73 -29.96
CA ASP A 170 -2.04 6.06 -30.32
C ASP A 170 -2.12 4.66 -29.72
N THR A 171 -1.00 3.92 -29.73
CA THR A 171 -0.90 2.61 -29.09
C THR A 171 -1.12 2.68 -27.58
N VAL A 172 -0.48 3.63 -26.91
CA VAL A 172 -0.64 3.84 -25.46
C VAL A 172 -2.06 4.25 -25.10
N MET A 173 -2.65 5.19 -25.87
CA MET A 173 -4.04 5.60 -25.68
C MET A 173 -5.02 4.44 -25.81
N ALA A 174 -4.82 3.60 -26.82
CA ALA A 174 -5.68 2.44 -27.08
C ALA A 174 -5.58 1.37 -25.98
N LEU A 175 -4.37 1.12 -25.45
CA LEU A 175 -4.14 0.09 -24.44
C LEU A 175 -4.57 0.50 -23.05
N PHE A 176 -4.27 1.74 -22.63
CA PHE A 176 -4.43 2.19 -21.26
C PHE A 176 -5.59 3.19 -21.06
N ARG A 177 -6.22 3.64 -22.12
CA ARG A 177 -7.29 4.67 -22.09
C ARG A 177 -6.83 5.96 -21.41
N VAL A 178 -5.56 6.31 -21.62
CA VAL A 178 -4.94 7.52 -21.10
C VAL A 178 -5.07 8.64 -22.16
N GLU A 179 -5.31 9.86 -21.72
CA GLU A 179 -5.42 11.01 -22.63
C GLU A 179 -4.04 11.40 -23.20
N ALA A 180 -4.01 11.91 -24.43
CA ALA A 180 -2.78 12.23 -25.15
C ALA A 180 -1.82 13.16 -24.39
N HIS A 181 -2.36 14.10 -23.60
CA HIS A 181 -1.54 15.04 -22.81
C HIS A 181 -0.81 14.39 -21.62
N LYS A 182 -1.20 13.17 -21.24
CA LYS A 182 -0.58 12.36 -20.20
C LYS A 182 0.44 11.37 -20.74
N ILE A 183 0.69 11.41 -22.05
CA ILE A 183 1.67 10.56 -22.72
C ILE A 183 2.82 11.45 -23.20
N LYS A 184 4.04 11.06 -22.86
CA LYS A 184 5.23 11.75 -23.34
C LYS A 184 6.16 10.75 -24.02
N VAL A 185 6.48 11.03 -25.28
CA VAL A 185 7.52 10.31 -26.02
C VAL A 185 8.72 11.23 -26.14
N VAL A 186 9.91 10.70 -25.88
CA VAL A 186 11.19 11.40 -26.00
C VAL A 186 12.23 10.53 -26.67
N LYS A 187 13.13 11.19 -27.38
CA LYS A 187 14.25 10.52 -28.02
C LYS A 187 15.22 9.97 -26.98
N MET A 188 15.65 8.73 -27.17
CA MET A 188 16.72 8.14 -26.37
C MET A 188 18.06 8.79 -26.69
N SER A 189 18.84 9.12 -25.65
CA SER A 189 20.20 9.61 -25.82
C SER A 189 21.12 8.46 -26.21
N SER A 190 21.86 8.63 -27.29
CA SER A 190 22.84 7.64 -27.77
C SER A 190 24.13 7.59 -26.95
N SER A 191 24.21 8.27 -25.81
CA SER A 191 25.42 8.27 -24.97
C SER A 191 25.51 6.99 -24.16
N ARG A 192 25.99 5.92 -24.81
CA ARG A 192 26.76 4.87 -24.14
C ARG A 192 28.20 5.02 -24.58
N GLU A 193 29.01 5.75 -23.82
CA GLU A 193 30.43 5.49 -23.69
C GLU A 193 30.69 4.49 -22.58
#